data_32f436260c53b22f3384451fe246eb56
#
_entry.id   32f436260c53b22f3384451fe246eb56
#
_cell.length_a   1.000
_cell.length_b   1.000
_cell.length_c   1.000
_cell.angle_alpha   90.00
_cell.angle_beta   90.00
_cell.angle_gamma   90.00
#
_symmetry.space_group_name_H-M   'P 1'
#
loop_
_entity.id
_entity.type
_entity.pdbx_description
1 polymer ?
#
loop_
_entity_poly.entity_id
_entity_poly.type
_entity_poly.pdbx_seq_one_letter_code
_entity_poly.pdbx_strand_id
1 'polypeptide(L)'
;MGYIGNTPADKFLTLAKQNFSTSATTSYTLDSAVSSTQDIALFINNVRQSPVDAYTVSGTALTLTSATAGTDEMYCVYLGKTVGTVSPATNSITNAMMTDDSVGLAELSATGTASSSNFLRGDNSWATAGGGLVKQVVTSANTTADTNSTTSYEDSGNSVAITPSTATNKVLVHFSIPINLYRSSSTSCRYGWKVLRGSTVIASGASTTNYGMLGASAEMVWGVVWNYTIYDEPDSTSAQTYKVQFANNESGNLVAQVSSNESNITAIEIESS
;
A
#
# COMPACT_ATOMS: atom_id res chain seq x y z
N MET A 1 -3.23 -35.45 35.39
CA MET A 1 -2.42 -35.23 34.17
C MET A 1 -3.43 -35.11 33.01
N GLY A 2 -3.57 -33.92 32.41
CA GLY A 2 -4.46 -33.74 31.27
C GLY A 2 -3.94 -34.51 30.06
N TYR A 3 -4.80 -35.15 29.33
CA TYR A 3 -4.48 -35.83 28.08
C TYR A 3 -4.04 -34.76 27.05
N ILE A 4 -2.79 -34.84 26.63
CA ILE A 4 -2.23 -33.96 25.58
C ILE A 4 -2.39 -34.70 24.26
N GLY A 5 -3.48 -34.47 23.58
CA GLY A 5 -3.78 -35.06 22.28
C GLY A 5 -5.25 -34.82 21.91
N ASN A 6 -5.57 -35.10 20.66
CA ASN A 6 -6.95 -35.07 20.21
C ASN A 6 -7.74 -36.16 21.01
N THR A 7 -8.86 -35.81 21.66
CA THR A 7 -9.73 -36.77 22.29
C THR A 7 -10.11 -37.81 21.23
N PRO A 8 -9.86 -39.12 21.48
CA PRO A 8 -10.30 -40.14 20.55
C PRO A 8 -11.80 -39.96 20.30
N ALA A 9 -12.19 -39.98 19.04
CA ALA A 9 -13.61 -39.93 18.71
C ALA A 9 -14.25 -41.24 19.31
N ASP A 10 -15.01 -41.09 20.38
CA ASP A 10 -15.76 -42.16 21.02
C ASP A 10 -16.92 -42.70 20.15
N LYS A 11 -16.77 -42.62 18.83
CA LYS A 11 -17.79 -43.06 17.90
C LYS A 11 -17.31 -44.29 17.16
N PHE A 12 -17.77 -45.44 17.55
CA PHE A 12 -17.81 -46.61 16.66
C PHE A 12 -18.60 -46.22 15.42
N LEU A 13 -17.90 -46.09 14.30
CA LEU A 13 -18.57 -45.90 13.01
C LEU A 13 -19.17 -47.26 12.65
N THR A 14 -20.48 -47.39 12.67
CA THR A 14 -21.19 -48.56 12.16
C THR A 14 -20.79 -48.75 10.70
N LEU A 15 -20.31 -49.96 10.36
CA LEU A 15 -20.04 -50.34 8.98
C LEU A 15 -21.35 -50.31 8.21
N ALA A 16 -21.42 -49.57 7.13
CA ALA A 16 -22.61 -49.46 6.32
C ALA A 16 -22.83 -50.79 5.56
N LYS A 17 -24.09 -51.27 5.51
CA LYS A 17 -24.54 -52.39 4.71
C LYS A 17 -25.40 -51.84 3.56
N GLN A 18 -25.17 -52.32 2.35
CA GLN A 18 -25.99 -52.04 1.18
C GLN A 18 -26.59 -53.35 0.67
N ASN A 19 -27.90 -53.39 0.46
CA ASN A 19 -28.59 -54.53 -0.18
C ASN A 19 -28.77 -54.20 -1.67
N PHE A 20 -28.69 -55.22 -2.52
CA PHE A 20 -28.87 -55.06 -3.96
C PHE A 20 -30.14 -55.81 -4.40
N SER A 21 -30.87 -55.20 -5.33
CA SER A 21 -31.90 -55.87 -6.10
C SER A 21 -31.23 -56.70 -7.18
N THR A 22 -31.25 -58.02 -7.07
CA THR A 22 -30.61 -58.93 -7.97
C THR A 22 -31.44 -59.16 -9.26
N SER A 23 -30.73 -59.33 -10.35
CA SER A 23 -31.29 -59.65 -11.69
C SER A 23 -30.23 -60.38 -12.48
N ALA A 24 -30.56 -60.87 -13.69
CA ALA A 24 -29.59 -61.56 -14.56
C ALA A 24 -28.56 -60.56 -15.10
N THR A 25 -27.79 -59.88 -14.22
CA THR A 25 -26.76 -58.88 -14.55
C THR A 25 -25.48 -59.12 -13.76
N THR A 26 -24.38 -58.66 -14.31
CA THR A 26 -23.07 -58.61 -13.64
C THR A 26 -22.73 -57.23 -13.09
N SER A 27 -23.49 -56.18 -13.45
CA SER A 27 -23.17 -54.81 -13.13
C SER A 27 -24.11 -54.23 -12.07
N TYR A 28 -23.53 -53.70 -11.00
CA TYR A 28 -24.23 -53.07 -9.88
C TYR A 28 -23.59 -51.77 -9.50
N THR A 29 -24.30 -50.94 -8.77
CA THR A 29 -23.80 -49.63 -8.29
C THR A 29 -23.77 -49.63 -6.77
N LEU A 30 -22.61 -49.25 -6.24
CA LEU A 30 -22.42 -49.00 -4.80
C LEU A 30 -22.97 -47.61 -4.42
N ASP A 31 -23.57 -47.50 -3.25
CA ASP A 31 -24.05 -46.22 -2.68
C ASP A 31 -22.88 -45.27 -2.34
N SER A 32 -21.71 -45.84 -2.07
CA SER A 32 -20.49 -45.09 -1.76
C SER A 32 -19.33 -45.58 -2.59
N ALA A 33 -18.56 -44.67 -3.14
CA ALA A 33 -17.33 -45.01 -3.87
C ALA A 33 -16.29 -45.62 -2.90
N VAL A 34 -15.57 -46.64 -3.38
CA VAL A 34 -14.47 -47.27 -2.67
C VAL A 34 -13.19 -47.18 -3.49
N SER A 35 -12.05 -47.26 -2.81
CA SER A 35 -10.73 -47.12 -3.44
C SER A 35 -10.20 -48.43 -3.99
N SER A 36 -10.68 -49.56 -3.43
CA SER A 36 -10.21 -50.91 -3.75
C SER A 36 -11.36 -51.92 -3.66
N THR A 37 -11.24 -52.98 -4.45
CA THR A 37 -12.16 -54.14 -4.38
C THR A 37 -12.21 -54.74 -2.98
N GLN A 38 -11.16 -54.68 -2.19
CA GLN A 38 -11.06 -55.18 -0.83
C GLN A 38 -11.77 -54.32 0.20
N ASP A 39 -12.17 -53.09 -0.14
CA ASP A 39 -12.85 -52.15 0.77
C ASP A 39 -14.30 -52.56 1.07
N ILE A 40 -14.83 -53.57 0.39
CA ILE A 40 -16.13 -54.18 0.69
C ILE A 40 -16.01 -55.69 0.93
N ALA A 41 -16.91 -56.21 1.73
CA ALA A 41 -17.20 -57.64 1.81
C ALA A 41 -18.54 -57.87 1.09
N LEU A 42 -18.51 -58.55 -0.06
CA LEU A 42 -19.68 -58.90 -0.85
C LEU A 42 -20.18 -60.30 -0.48
N PHE A 43 -21.48 -60.44 -0.33
CA PHE A 43 -22.15 -61.70 -0.03
C PHE A 43 -23.26 -61.97 -1.03
N ILE A 44 -23.32 -63.21 -1.53
CA ILE A 44 -24.41 -63.70 -2.36
C ILE A 44 -24.95 -64.96 -1.67
N ASN A 45 -26.23 -64.97 -1.38
CA ASN A 45 -26.88 -66.07 -0.63
C ASN A 45 -26.15 -66.41 0.70
N ASN A 46 -25.69 -65.35 1.41
CA ASN A 46 -24.89 -65.39 2.64
C ASN A 46 -23.50 -66.03 2.49
N VAL A 47 -23.04 -66.32 1.28
CA VAL A 47 -21.67 -66.78 0.99
C VAL A 47 -20.82 -65.60 0.62
N ARG A 48 -19.69 -65.37 1.33
CA ARG A 48 -18.75 -64.33 1.03
C ARG A 48 -18.05 -64.61 -0.31
N GLN A 49 -18.03 -63.62 -1.19
CA GLN A 49 -17.37 -63.67 -2.47
C GLN A 49 -15.90 -63.25 -2.36
N SER A 50 -15.01 -63.88 -3.17
CA SER A 50 -13.60 -63.54 -3.19
C SER A 50 -13.38 -62.21 -3.94
N PRO A 51 -12.75 -61.20 -3.30
CA PRO A 51 -12.38 -59.98 -4.03
C PRO A 51 -11.43 -60.30 -5.17
N VAL A 52 -11.55 -59.59 -6.29
CA VAL A 52 -10.80 -59.73 -7.53
C VAL A 52 -11.17 -60.94 -8.37
N ASP A 53 -11.40 -62.13 -7.74
CA ASP A 53 -11.75 -63.35 -8.45
C ASP A 53 -13.25 -63.41 -8.82
N ALA A 54 -14.12 -63.11 -7.84
CA ALA A 54 -15.57 -63.18 -8.03
C ALA A 54 -16.20 -61.83 -8.37
N TYR A 55 -15.55 -60.74 -8.01
CA TYR A 55 -16.01 -59.39 -8.32
C TYR A 55 -14.86 -58.38 -8.36
N THR A 56 -15.06 -57.28 -9.06
CA THR A 56 -14.18 -56.13 -9.05
C THR A 56 -14.96 -54.85 -8.76
N VAL A 57 -14.30 -53.82 -8.20
CA VAL A 57 -14.89 -52.51 -7.94
C VAL A 57 -13.97 -51.42 -8.42
N SER A 58 -14.59 -50.42 -9.06
CA SER A 58 -13.91 -49.17 -9.48
C SER A 58 -14.82 -48.00 -9.14
N GLY A 59 -14.46 -47.23 -8.10
CA GLY A 59 -15.30 -46.15 -7.56
C GLY A 59 -16.64 -46.73 -7.04
N THR A 60 -17.75 -46.44 -7.68
CA THR A 60 -19.09 -46.98 -7.37
C THR A 60 -19.48 -48.14 -8.29
N ALA A 61 -18.72 -48.46 -9.34
CA ALA A 61 -19.05 -49.57 -10.22
C ALA A 61 -18.59 -50.89 -9.65
N LEU A 62 -19.55 -51.75 -9.28
CA LEU A 62 -19.35 -53.15 -8.87
C LEU A 62 -19.65 -54.07 -10.05
N THR A 63 -18.68 -54.91 -10.45
CA THR A 63 -18.81 -55.85 -11.52
C THR A 63 -18.56 -57.28 -11.03
N LEU A 64 -19.50 -58.18 -11.22
CA LEU A 64 -19.38 -59.58 -10.90
C LEU A 64 -18.79 -60.37 -12.06
N THR A 65 -18.08 -61.44 -11.78
CA THR A 65 -17.55 -62.36 -12.80
C THR A 65 -18.68 -63.21 -13.41
N SER A 66 -19.73 -63.49 -12.65
CA SER A 66 -20.91 -64.21 -13.11
C SER A 66 -22.19 -63.47 -12.76
N ALA A 67 -23.21 -63.54 -13.60
CA ALA A 67 -24.50 -62.90 -13.34
C ALA A 67 -25.22 -63.58 -12.17
N THR A 68 -25.91 -62.78 -11.36
CA THR A 68 -26.82 -63.29 -10.29
C THR A 68 -28.13 -63.77 -10.92
N ALA A 69 -28.86 -64.62 -10.22
CA ALA A 69 -30.26 -64.88 -10.51
C ALA A 69 -31.16 -63.87 -9.78
N GLY A 70 -32.36 -63.63 -10.30
CA GLY A 70 -33.30 -62.69 -9.68
C GLY A 70 -33.83 -63.17 -8.30
N THR A 71 -33.53 -64.41 -7.95
CA THR A 71 -33.86 -65.04 -6.66
C THR A 71 -32.71 -64.99 -5.65
N ASP A 72 -31.51 -64.51 -6.07
CA ASP A 72 -30.36 -64.41 -5.19
C ASP A 72 -30.52 -63.25 -4.22
N GLU A 73 -30.10 -63.44 -2.97
CA GLU A 73 -29.95 -62.39 -1.98
C GLU A 73 -28.53 -61.88 -2.02
N MET A 74 -28.34 -60.57 -2.36
CA MET A 74 -27.02 -59.98 -2.44
C MET A 74 -26.93 -58.74 -1.59
N TYR A 75 -25.83 -58.60 -0.84
CA TYR A 75 -25.51 -57.43 -0.07
C TYR A 75 -23.99 -57.27 0.06
N CYS A 76 -23.56 -56.04 0.32
CA CYS A 76 -22.19 -55.75 0.71
C CYS A 76 -22.13 -55.05 2.07
N VAL A 77 -20.99 -55.21 2.73
CA VAL A 77 -20.60 -54.44 3.92
C VAL A 77 -19.35 -53.68 3.59
N TYR A 78 -19.37 -52.35 3.78
CA TYR A 78 -18.22 -51.52 3.57
C TYR A 78 -17.24 -51.73 4.73
N LEU A 79 -16.02 -52.20 4.41
CA LEU A 79 -14.96 -52.48 5.39
C LEU A 79 -14.03 -51.24 5.61
N GLY A 80 -13.96 -50.38 4.61
CA GLY A 80 -13.18 -49.17 4.63
C GLY A 80 -14.04 -47.96 4.31
N LYS A 81 -13.64 -46.80 4.77
CA LYS A 81 -14.13 -45.52 4.28
C LYS A 81 -13.07 -44.88 3.41
N THR A 82 -13.45 -44.44 2.25
CA THR A 82 -12.67 -43.40 1.58
C THR A 82 -12.56 -42.23 2.55
N VAL A 83 -11.34 -41.91 2.92
CA VAL A 83 -11.10 -40.64 3.67
C VAL A 83 -11.41 -39.54 2.69
N GLY A 84 -12.65 -39.05 2.71
CA GLY A 84 -12.97 -37.80 2.02
C GLY A 84 -12.04 -36.73 2.53
N THR A 85 -11.72 -35.78 1.68
CA THR A 85 -11.01 -34.53 2.09
C THR A 85 -11.74 -33.99 3.31
N VAL A 86 -11.10 -34.02 4.46
CA VAL A 86 -11.69 -33.48 5.70
C VAL A 86 -11.68 -31.95 5.52
N SER A 87 -12.83 -31.39 5.16
CA SER A 87 -13.00 -29.93 5.27
C SER A 87 -12.99 -29.58 6.76
N PRO A 88 -12.05 -28.79 7.23
CA PRO A 88 -12.07 -28.30 8.60
C PRO A 88 -13.40 -27.58 8.88
N ALA A 89 -13.93 -27.74 10.08
CA ALA A 89 -15.12 -27.00 10.48
C ALA A 89 -14.83 -25.48 10.43
N THR A 90 -15.85 -24.67 10.20
CA THR A 90 -15.72 -23.21 10.19
C THR A 90 -15.05 -22.74 11.49
N ASN A 91 -14.04 -21.89 11.38
CA ASN A 91 -13.25 -21.35 12.49
C ASN A 91 -12.44 -22.39 13.30
N SER A 92 -12.20 -23.60 12.75
CA SER A 92 -11.43 -24.63 13.44
C SER A 92 -9.92 -24.55 13.21
N ILE A 93 -9.47 -23.81 12.22
CA ILE A 93 -8.04 -23.58 11.95
C ILE A 93 -7.54 -22.44 12.83
N THR A 94 -6.63 -22.74 13.73
CA THR A 94 -5.97 -21.77 14.59
C THR A 94 -4.52 -21.56 14.14
N ASN A 95 -3.89 -20.44 14.59
CA ASN A 95 -2.48 -20.18 14.28
C ASN A 95 -1.54 -21.32 14.69
N ALA A 96 -1.86 -22.01 15.81
CA ALA A 96 -1.06 -23.15 16.27
C ALA A 96 -1.16 -24.39 15.35
N MET A 97 -2.14 -24.43 14.45
CA MET A 97 -2.31 -25.53 13.48
C MET A 97 -1.61 -25.23 12.14
N MET A 98 -1.17 -24.00 11.92
CA MET A 98 -0.39 -23.62 10.76
C MET A 98 1.09 -23.56 11.15
N THR A 99 1.93 -24.28 10.40
CA THR A 99 3.38 -24.12 10.53
C THR A 99 3.81 -22.80 9.88
N ASP A 100 4.93 -22.23 10.34
CA ASP A 100 5.50 -21.06 9.70
C ASP A 100 5.70 -21.33 8.21
N ASP A 101 5.46 -20.30 7.39
CA ASP A 101 5.55 -20.35 5.92
C ASP A 101 4.58 -21.33 5.22
N SER A 102 3.61 -21.88 5.92
CA SER A 102 2.62 -22.81 5.33
C SER A 102 1.58 -22.13 4.41
N VAL A 103 1.46 -20.81 4.49
CA VAL A 103 0.61 -19.99 3.61
C VAL A 103 1.51 -19.05 2.81
N GLY A 104 1.76 -19.40 1.57
CA GLY A 104 2.53 -18.59 0.64
C GLY A 104 1.65 -17.67 -0.21
N LEU A 105 2.26 -17.00 -1.19
CA LEU A 105 1.55 -16.11 -2.12
C LEU A 105 0.53 -16.87 -3.00
N ALA A 106 0.80 -18.15 -3.28
CA ALA A 106 -0.07 -18.98 -4.11
C ALA A 106 -1.40 -19.34 -3.41
N GLU A 107 -1.38 -19.42 -2.08
CA GLU A 107 -2.55 -19.74 -1.25
C GLU A 107 -3.40 -18.50 -0.93
N LEU A 108 -2.83 -17.29 -1.11
CA LEU A 108 -3.56 -16.05 -0.97
C LEU A 108 -4.37 -15.76 -2.23
N SER A 109 -5.69 -15.82 -2.16
CA SER A 109 -6.57 -15.43 -3.28
C SER A 109 -6.64 -13.90 -3.43
N ALA A 110 -5.51 -13.21 -3.29
CA ALA A 110 -5.41 -11.78 -3.43
C ALA A 110 -5.42 -11.36 -4.90
N THR A 111 -6.10 -10.26 -5.21
CA THR A 111 -6.12 -9.68 -6.56
C THR A 111 -4.90 -8.80 -6.80
N GLY A 112 -4.48 -8.64 -8.06
CA GLY A 112 -3.29 -7.89 -8.42
C GLY A 112 -2.01 -8.75 -8.41
N THR A 113 -0.86 -8.10 -8.48
CA THR A 113 0.45 -8.77 -8.57
C THR A 113 1.32 -8.42 -7.37
N ALA A 114 1.79 -9.42 -6.64
CA ALA A 114 2.79 -9.23 -5.59
C ALA A 114 4.14 -8.79 -6.20
N SER A 115 4.75 -7.77 -5.63
CA SER A 115 6.07 -7.28 -6.03
C SER A 115 6.76 -6.58 -4.86
N SER A 116 8.04 -6.23 -5.03
CA SER A 116 8.79 -5.47 -4.02
C SER A 116 8.25 -4.05 -3.78
N SER A 117 7.42 -3.53 -4.67
CA SER A 117 6.79 -2.20 -4.58
C SER A 117 5.32 -2.23 -4.15
N ASN A 118 4.73 -3.44 -4.04
CA ASN A 118 3.33 -3.61 -3.67
C ASN A 118 3.21 -4.21 -2.26
N PHE A 119 2.15 -3.86 -1.57
CA PHE A 119 1.77 -4.45 -0.28
C PHE A 119 0.34 -4.99 -0.35
N LEU A 120 0.05 -5.98 0.48
CA LEU A 120 -1.29 -6.54 0.60
C LEU A 120 -2.17 -5.59 1.43
N ARG A 121 -3.26 -5.13 0.84
CA ARG A 121 -4.23 -4.25 1.49
C ARG A 121 -5.27 -5.05 2.28
N GLY A 122 -5.99 -4.36 3.17
CA GLY A 122 -7.07 -4.96 3.95
C GLY A 122 -8.27 -5.45 3.13
N ASP A 123 -8.37 -5.06 1.86
CA ASP A 123 -9.36 -5.55 0.88
C ASP A 123 -8.88 -6.79 0.10
N ASN A 124 -7.79 -7.40 0.54
CA ASN A 124 -7.14 -8.55 -0.09
C ASN A 124 -6.65 -8.27 -1.53
N SER A 125 -6.20 -7.04 -1.80
CA SER A 125 -5.58 -6.67 -3.07
C SER A 125 -4.12 -6.26 -2.92
N TRP A 126 -3.27 -6.62 -3.89
CA TRP A 126 -1.91 -6.13 -4.01
C TRP A 126 -1.93 -4.76 -4.70
N ALA A 127 -1.47 -3.74 -4.02
CA ALA A 127 -1.37 -2.40 -4.58
C ALA A 127 -0.07 -1.73 -4.16
N THR A 128 0.42 -0.82 -4.99
CA THR A 128 1.55 0.05 -4.61
C THR A 128 1.19 0.84 -3.37
N ALA A 129 2.15 1.05 -2.48
CA ALA A 129 2.00 2.04 -1.43
C ALA A 129 1.60 3.35 -2.11
N GLY A 130 0.43 3.87 -1.76
CA GLY A 130 0.03 5.19 -2.23
C GLY A 130 1.20 6.13 -1.99
N GLY A 131 1.70 6.76 -3.04
CA GLY A 131 2.82 7.69 -2.91
C GLY A 131 2.48 8.68 -1.78
N GLY A 132 3.43 8.90 -0.86
CA GLY A 132 3.20 9.85 0.24
C GLY A 132 2.69 11.19 -0.28
N LEU A 133 2.02 11.94 0.57
CA LEU A 133 1.52 13.28 0.22
C LEU A 133 2.59 14.18 -0.39
N VAL A 134 3.86 14.00 -0.02
CA VAL A 134 5.02 14.69 -0.62
C VAL A 134 5.54 13.87 -1.79
N LYS A 135 5.47 14.43 -3.00
CA LYS A 135 5.94 13.79 -4.25
C LYS A 135 7.41 14.09 -4.54
N GLN A 136 7.83 15.30 -4.32
CA GLN A 136 9.22 15.71 -4.48
C GLN A 136 9.55 16.92 -3.62
N VAL A 137 10.82 17.08 -3.31
CA VAL A 137 11.39 18.24 -2.60
C VAL A 137 12.59 18.70 -3.40
N VAL A 138 12.60 19.97 -3.78
CA VAL A 138 13.72 20.58 -4.49
C VAL A 138 14.17 21.79 -3.69
N THR A 139 15.46 21.86 -3.39
CA THR A 139 16.07 22.98 -2.65
C THR A 139 17.16 23.59 -3.48
N SER A 140 17.23 24.92 -3.44
CA SER A 140 18.32 25.72 -4.00
C SER A 140 18.90 26.61 -2.91
N ALA A 141 20.21 26.67 -2.85
CA ALA A 141 20.95 27.52 -1.91
C ALA A 141 21.71 28.59 -2.67
N ASN A 142 21.84 29.78 -2.06
CA ASN A 142 22.62 30.89 -2.57
C ASN A 142 23.48 31.48 -1.45
N THR A 143 24.77 31.66 -1.74
CA THR A 143 25.75 32.29 -0.83
C THR A 143 26.25 33.64 -1.39
N THR A 144 25.74 34.06 -2.56
CA THR A 144 26.14 35.32 -3.17
C THR A 144 25.31 36.47 -2.61
N ALA A 145 25.96 37.43 -2.01
CA ALA A 145 25.28 38.62 -1.52
C ALA A 145 24.72 39.45 -2.70
N ASP A 146 23.51 39.93 -2.50
CA ASP A 146 22.86 40.85 -3.45
C ASP A 146 22.35 42.08 -2.70
N THR A 147 22.35 43.23 -3.34
CA THR A 147 22.03 44.53 -2.72
C THR A 147 21.06 45.29 -3.61
N ASN A 148 19.93 45.68 -3.05
CA ASN A 148 18.99 46.57 -3.71
C ASN A 148 18.84 47.87 -2.92
N SER A 149 19.22 48.99 -3.52
CA SER A 149 19.09 50.36 -2.97
C SER A 149 17.94 51.15 -3.60
N THR A 150 17.12 50.51 -4.43
CA THR A 150 16.03 51.13 -5.20
C THR A 150 14.65 50.74 -4.69
N THR A 151 13.64 51.49 -5.10
CA THR A 151 12.23 51.16 -4.82
C THR A 151 11.67 50.14 -5.79
N SER A 152 12.42 49.76 -6.83
CA SER A 152 12.04 48.69 -7.76
C SER A 152 12.35 47.32 -7.18
N TYR A 153 11.44 46.36 -7.38
CA TYR A 153 11.69 44.97 -6.97
C TYR A 153 12.71 44.32 -7.88
N GLU A 154 13.73 43.76 -7.31
CA GLU A 154 14.82 43.03 -7.99
C GLU A 154 14.94 41.62 -7.43
N ASP A 155 15.47 40.69 -8.24
CA ASP A 155 15.64 39.30 -7.81
C ASP A 155 16.71 39.23 -6.70
N SER A 156 16.44 38.46 -5.66
CA SER A 156 17.35 38.24 -4.53
C SER A 156 18.41 37.17 -4.79
N GLY A 157 18.55 36.70 -6.03
CA GLY A 157 19.40 35.56 -6.36
C GLY A 157 18.88 34.20 -5.87
N ASN A 158 17.78 34.16 -5.13
CA ASN A 158 17.17 32.92 -4.62
C ASN A 158 16.07 32.47 -5.55
N SER A 159 16.28 31.32 -6.20
CA SER A 159 15.27 30.70 -7.07
C SER A 159 15.37 29.18 -7.02
N VAL A 160 14.22 28.50 -7.20
CA VAL A 160 14.12 27.05 -7.30
C VAL A 160 13.15 26.69 -8.42
N ALA A 161 13.49 25.67 -9.20
CA ALA A 161 12.60 25.13 -10.23
C ALA A 161 12.09 23.75 -9.83
N ILE A 162 10.78 23.53 -9.98
CA ILE A 162 10.12 22.26 -9.72
C ILE A 162 9.18 21.94 -10.88
N THR A 163 9.09 20.67 -11.26
CA THR A 163 8.16 20.21 -12.31
C THR A 163 7.11 19.31 -11.66
N PRO A 164 5.88 19.81 -11.44
CA PRO A 164 4.85 19.01 -10.80
C PRO A 164 4.51 17.75 -11.61
N SER A 165 4.34 16.64 -10.93
CA SER A 165 4.05 15.35 -11.55
C SER A 165 2.62 15.26 -12.10
N THR A 166 1.69 16.04 -11.53
CA THR A 166 0.33 16.25 -12.06
C THR A 166 -0.07 17.71 -11.95
N ALA A 167 -0.99 18.16 -12.82
CA ALA A 167 -1.46 19.54 -12.81
C ALA A 167 -2.26 19.89 -11.54
N THR A 168 -2.87 18.91 -10.90
CA THR A 168 -3.66 19.13 -9.68
C THR A 168 -2.83 19.25 -8.42
N ASN A 169 -1.57 18.81 -8.45
CA ASN A 169 -0.69 18.87 -7.29
C ASN A 169 -0.37 20.33 -6.91
N LYS A 170 -0.12 20.52 -5.63
CA LYS A 170 0.15 21.81 -5.03
C LYS A 170 1.63 21.92 -4.69
N VAL A 171 2.11 23.14 -4.54
CA VAL A 171 3.50 23.40 -4.19
C VAL A 171 3.57 24.29 -2.94
N LEU A 172 4.24 23.79 -1.90
CA LEU A 172 4.69 24.63 -0.78
C LEU A 172 6.05 25.20 -1.12
N VAL A 173 6.16 26.51 -1.12
CA VAL A 173 7.43 27.23 -1.29
C VAL A 173 7.85 27.80 0.03
N HIS A 174 8.98 27.33 0.53
CA HIS A 174 9.59 27.83 1.77
C HIS A 174 10.89 28.54 1.43
N PHE A 175 11.11 29.70 2.00
CA PHE A 175 12.40 30.35 1.89
C PHE A 175 12.89 30.86 3.23
N SER A 176 14.23 30.90 3.37
CA SER A 176 14.95 31.43 4.51
C SER A 176 16.10 32.27 3.97
N ILE A 177 16.03 33.58 4.15
CA ILE A 177 16.99 34.53 3.60
C ILE A 177 17.46 35.44 4.72
N PRO A 178 18.74 35.40 5.12
CA PRO A 178 19.32 36.38 6.03
C PRO A 178 19.46 37.72 5.31
N ILE A 179 18.90 38.76 5.91
CA ILE A 179 18.84 40.14 5.37
C ILE A 179 19.51 41.09 6.32
N ASN A 180 20.35 41.93 5.79
CA ASN A 180 20.80 43.13 6.47
C ASN A 180 20.09 44.37 5.89
N LEU A 181 19.49 45.14 6.77
CA LEU A 181 19.00 46.48 6.49
C LEU A 181 20.07 47.49 6.86
N TYR A 182 20.55 48.22 5.89
CA TYR A 182 21.53 49.27 6.10
C TYR A 182 20.90 50.62 5.85
N ARG A 183 21.20 51.56 6.70
CA ARG A 183 20.77 52.94 6.64
C ARG A 183 21.93 53.89 6.90
N SER A 184 22.17 54.86 5.98
CA SER A 184 23.24 55.84 6.10
C SER A 184 22.82 57.19 6.69
N SER A 185 21.52 57.41 6.95
CA SER A 185 20.98 58.69 7.44
C SER A 185 19.82 58.53 8.40
N SER A 186 19.33 59.62 8.96
CA SER A 186 18.21 59.62 9.92
C SER A 186 16.82 59.30 9.35
N THR A 187 16.74 58.86 8.11
CA THR A 187 15.49 58.46 7.46
C THR A 187 15.11 57.03 7.82
N SER A 188 13.83 56.72 7.78
CA SER A 188 13.35 55.33 7.97
C SER A 188 13.87 54.44 6.82
N CYS A 189 14.16 53.19 7.14
CA CYS A 189 14.45 52.18 6.15
C CYS A 189 13.28 51.17 6.15
N ARG A 190 12.61 51.01 5.04
CA ARG A 190 11.52 50.08 4.85
C ARG A 190 11.83 49.19 3.68
N TYR A 191 11.37 47.93 3.75
CA TYR A 191 11.57 46.98 2.70
C TYR A 191 10.30 46.22 2.38
N GLY A 192 10.24 45.73 1.16
CA GLY A 192 9.21 44.83 0.72
C GLY A 192 9.81 43.59 0.07
N TRP A 193 9.08 42.49 0.09
CA TRP A 193 9.44 41.28 -0.61
C TRP A 193 8.26 40.77 -1.43
N LYS A 194 8.56 40.03 -2.49
CA LYS A 194 7.60 39.28 -3.32
C LYS A 194 8.13 37.89 -3.58
N VAL A 195 7.23 36.94 -3.66
CA VAL A 195 7.49 35.61 -4.22
C VAL A 195 6.76 35.51 -5.55
N LEU A 196 7.49 35.10 -6.56
CA LEU A 196 6.96 34.95 -7.91
C LEU A 196 7.05 33.51 -8.35
N ARG A 197 6.03 33.06 -9.09
CA ARG A 197 6.08 31.91 -9.99
C ARG A 197 6.27 32.46 -11.42
N GLY A 198 7.45 32.23 -11.99
CA GLY A 198 7.81 32.89 -13.25
C GLY A 198 7.74 34.43 -13.15
N SER A 199 6.76 35.04 -13.79
CA SER A 199 6.44 36.47 -13.71
C SER A 199 5.24 36.80 -12.81
N THR A 200 4.51 35.79 -12.34
CA THR A 200 3.29 36.00 -11.55
C THR A 200 3.62 36.12 -10.06
N VAL A 201 3.21 37.21 -9.43
CA VAL A 201 3.34 37.39 -7.98
C VAL A 201 2.33 36.49 -7.27
N ILE A 202 2.82 35.53 -6.45
CA ILE A 202 1.99 34.61 -5.68
C ILE A 202 1.87 35.03 -4.21
N ALA A 203 2.83 35.78 -3.70
CA ALA A 203 2.80 36.36 -2.37
C ALA A 203 3.63 37.64 -2.31
N SER A 204 3.28 38.53 -1.39
CA SER A 204 4.07 39.74 -1.13
C SER A 204 3.88 40.20 0.31
N GLY A 205 4.93 40.73 0.90
CA GLY A 205 4.89 41.51 2.14
C GLY A 205 4.79 43.00 1.80
N ALA A 206 3.76 43.66 2.30
CA ALA A 206 3.55 45.08 2.00
C ALA A 206 4.60 45.97 2.69
N SER A 207 5.15 46.85 1.93
CA SER A 207 6.22 47.80 2.32
C SER A 207 5.82 48.85 3.36
N THR A 208 4.53 48.99 3.64
CA THR A 208 4.02 50.11 4.46
C THR A 208 3.89 49.79 5.96
N THR A 209 4.00 48.55 6.36
CA THR A 209 3.75 48.14 7.77
C THR A 209 4.84 47.26 8.39
N ASN A 210 5.83 46.81 7.65
CA ASN A 210 6.78 45.83 8.13
C ASN A 210 8.19 46.37 8.28
N TYR A 211 8.60 46.50 9.54
CA TYR A 211 9.96 46.59 10.00
C TYR A 211 10.76 47.78 9.44
N GLY A 212 10.37 48.93 9.91
CA GLY A 212 11.17 50.12 9.71
C GLY A 212 12.01 50.40 10.97
N MET A 213 13.26 50.74 10.78
CA MET A 213 14.03 51.37 11.82
C MET A 213 13.62 52.85 11.90
N LEU A 214 12.98 53.25 12.99
CA LEU A 214 12.57 54.63 13.21
C LEU A 214 13.65 55.39 13.98
N GLY A 215 14.09 56.50 13.38
CA GLY A 215 14.58 57.66 14.03
C GLY A 215 15.74 57.55 15.05
N ALA A 216 16.98 57.53 14.57
CA ALA A 216 18.13 58.09 15.29
C ALA A 216 19.13 58.60 14.24
N SER A 217 19.92 59.57 14.62
CA SER A 217 20.80 60.31 13.71
C SER A 217 22.09 59.61 13.31
N ALA A 218 22.07 58.28 13.16
CA ALA A 218 23.28 57.51 12.86
C ALA A 218 23.05 56.41 11.82
N GLU A 219 24.13 56.04 11.18
CA GLU A 219 24.25 54.80 10.40
C GLU A 219 23.84 53.60 11.27
N MET A 220 23.01 52.68 10.73
CA MET A 220 22.54 51.52 11.44
C MET A 220 22.46 50.33 10.49
N VAL A 221 22.87 49.19 11.01
CA VAL A 221 22.71 47.89 10.36
C VAL A 221 21.84 47.00 11.25
N TRP A 222 20.83 46.40 10.67
CA TRP A 222 19.98 45.47 11.38
C TRP A 222 19.82 44.16 10.56
N GLY A 223 20.23 43.06 11.16
CA GLY A 223 20.11 41.72 10.57
C GLY A 223 18.82 41.05 10.97
N VAL A 224 18.10 40.50 10.02
CA VAL A 224 16.94 39.64 10.26
C VAL A 224 16.98 38.43 9.30
N VAL A 225 16.28 37.39 9.63
CA VAL A 225 16.06 36.28 8.69
C VAL A 225 14.60 36.33 8.25
N TRP A 226 14.39 36.45 6.94
CA TRP A 226 13.08 36.27 6.36
C TRP A 226 12.83 34.80 6.20
N ASN A 227 11.72 34.34 6.76
CA ASN A 227 11.35 32.92 6.78
C ASN A 227 9.84 32.82 6.57
N TYR A 228 9.43 32.37 5.39
CA TYR A 228 8.02 32.27 5.02
C TYR A 228 7.76 30.98 4.26
N THR A 229 6.53 30.50 4.41
CA THR A 229 6.01 29.38 3.63
C THR A 229 4.76 29.83 2.89
N ILE A 230 4.73 29.61 1.59
CA ILE A 230 3.66 29.99 0.69
C ILE A 230 3.08 28.73 0.06
N TYR A 231 1.77 28.65 0.01
CA TYR A 231 1.04 27.64 -0.72
C TYR A 231 0.70 28.19 -2.10
N ASP A 232 0.96 27.39 -3.14
CA ASP A 232 0.70 27.77 -4.53
C ASP A 232 0.02 26.61 -5.28
N GLU A 233 -0.81 26.97 -6.24
CA GLU A 233 -1.54 26.07 -7.14
C GLU A 233 -1.08 26.36 -8.57
N PRO A 234 -0.05 25.69 -9.06
CA PRO A 234 0.52 25.99 -10.37
C PRO A 234 -0.37 25.57 -11.55
N ASP A 235 -1.30 24.60 -11.34
CA ASP A 235 -2.18 24.03 -12.36
C ASP A 235 -1.44 23.62 -13.64
N SER A 236 -0.25 23.06 -13.50
CA SER A 236 0.66 22.79 -14.61
C SER A 236 1.58 21.61 -14.32
N THR A 237 1.91 20.85 -15.35
CA THR A 237 2.97 19.84 -15.35
C THR A 237 4.27 20.33 -16.01
N SER A 238 4.33 21.61 -16.41
CA SER A 238 5.55 22.23 -16.90
C SER A 238 6.42 22.72 -15.74
N ALA A 239 7.71 22.87 -15.97
CA ALA A 239 8.64 23.42 -14.97
C ALA A 239 8.18 24.80 -14.49
N GLN A 240 8.05 24.95 -13.18
CA GLN A 240 7.70 26.18 -12.49
C GLN A 240 8.93 26.71 -11.76
N THR A 241 9.31 27.94 -12.01
CA THR A 241 10.41 28.59 -11.30
C THR A 241 9.85 29.57 -10.27
N TYR A 242 10.18 29.32 -9.02
CA TYR A 242 9.85 30.18 -7.90
C TYR A 242 11.07 31.02 -7.54
N LYS A 243 10.88 32.31 -7.30
CA LYS A 243 11.95 33.23 -6.94
C LYS A 243 11.48 34.29 -5.95
N VAL A 244 12.41 34.83 -5.19
CA VAL A 244 12.15 35.89 -4.23
C VAL A 244 12.74 37.20 -4.78
N GLN A 245 11.92 38.24 -4.75
CA GLN A 245 12.32 39.62 -5.05
C GLN A 245 12.21 40.46 -3.79
N PHE A 246 13.01 41.49 -3.75
CA PHE A 246 13.01 42.47 -2.66
C PHE A 246 13.19 43.88 -3.19
N ALA A 247 12.71 44.87 -2.44
CA ALA A 247 12.85 46.27 -2.73
C ALA A 247 13.10 47.06 -1.45
N ASN A 248 13.86 48.14 -1.58
CA ASN A 248 13.95 49.16 -0.57
C ASN A 248 12.92 50.26 -0.87
N ASN A 249 11.99 50.54 0.03
CA ASN A 249 10.92 51.50 -0.22
C ASN A 249 11.22 52.92 0.28
N GLU A 250 12.37 53.14 0.85
CA GLU A 250 12.83 54.45 1.30
C GLU A 250 14.36 54.58 1.13
N SER A 251 14.91 55.72 1.47
CA SER A 251 16.35 55.96 1.36
C SER A 251 17.14 55.06 2.31
N GLY A 252 17.98 54.24 1.77
CA GLY A 252 18.83 53.27 2.48
C GLY A 252 19.19 52.12 1.57
N ASN A 253 20.16 51.34 1.95
CA ASN A 253 20.55 50.17 1.20
C ASN A 253 19.95 48.93 1.87
N LEU A 254 19.43 48.02 1.04
CA LEU A 254 18.98 46.74 1.46
C LEU A 254 19.92 45.67 0.95
N VAL A 255 20.43 44.82 1.82
CA VAL A 255 21.24 43.68 1.41
C VAL A 255 20.40 42.42 1.63
N ALA A 256 20.13 41.71 0.58
CA ALA A 256 19.33 40.50 0.64
C ALA A 256 20.07 39.35 1.33
N GLN A 257 21.38 39.37 1.33
CA GLN A 257 22.18 38.32 1.92
C GLN A 257 23.47 38.84 2.48
N VAL A 258 23.79 38.46 3.69
CA VAL A 258 25.07 38.79 4.30
C VAL A 258 26.14 37.83 3.79
N SER A 259 27.26 38.34 3.35
CA SER A 259 28.38 37.52 2.85
C SER A 259 28.70 36.37 3.79
N SER A 260 28.81 35.20 3.22
CA SER A 260 29.06 33.89 3.89
C SER A 260 27.87 33.25 4.61
N ASN A 261 26.71 33.87 4.65
CA ASN A 261 25.50 33.19 5.13
C ASN A 261 24.73 32.56 3.96
N GLU A 262 24.34 31.31 4.13
CA GLU A 262 23.52 30.62 3.16
C GLU A 262 22.07 31.10 3.25
N SER A 263 21.48 31.44 2.13
CA SER A 263 20.06 31.58 1.95
C SER A 263 19.55 30.39 1.13
N ASN A 264 18.33 29.95 1.40
CA ASN A 264 17.75 28.85 0.67
C ASN A 264 16.29 29.09 0.32
N ILE A 265 15.86 28.43 -0.75
CA ILE A 265 14.47 28.32 -1.18
C ILE A 265 14.18 26.85 -1.50
N THR A 266 13.09 26.35 -0.96
CA THR A 266 12.66 24.96 -1.12
C THR A 266 11.27 24.93 -1.69
N ALA A 267 11.06 24.15 -2.74
CA ALA A 267 9.76 23.82 -3.29
C ALA A 267 9.41 22.38 -2.97
N ILE A 268 8.23 22.13 -2.43
CA ILE A 268 7.73 20.82 -2.00
C ILE A 268 6.44 20.55 -2.75
N GLU A 269 6.44 19.56 -3.62
CA GLU A 269 5.22 19.12 -4.28
C GLU A 269 4.40 18.23 -3.37
N ILE A 270 3.12 18.59 -3.24
CA ILE A 270 2.15 17.88 -2.42
C ILE A 270 1.04 17.35 -3.31
N GLU A 271 0.68 16.08 -3.13
CA GLU A 271 -0.46 15.46 -3.81
C GLU A 271 -1.75 16.17 -3.42
N SER A 272 -2.54 16.55 -4.42
CA SER A 272 -3.92 16.97 -4.20
C SER A 272 -4.78 15.75 -3.92
N SER A 273 -5.48 15.75 -2.81
CA SER A 273 -6.48 14.72 -2.44
C SER A 273 -7.71 14.79 -3.35
#